data_c36474dd8015b127a5c898ce01429826
#
_entry.id   c36474dd8015b127a5c898ce01429826
#
_cell.length_a   1.000
_cell.length_b   1.000
_cell.length_c   1.000
_cell.angle_alpha   90.00
_cell.angle_beta   90.00
_cell.angle_gamma   90.00
#
_symmetry.space_group_name_H-M   'P 1'
#
loop_
_entity.id
_entity.type
_entity.pdbx_description
1 polymer ?
#
loop_
_entity_poly.entity_id
_entity_poly.type
_entity_poly.pdbx_seq_one_letter_code
_entity_poly.pdbx_strand_id
1 'polypeptide(L)'
;MSSEPAGTPDSGPRPDRYLTGRFREQLIYFRSKGNSAKSWHQSTQIALIAITAAVPVTQVIPLDPLVLRLTAAALGAAAVVLQGIRSTLRFHENWLAYRGMEQFLEQEKSLYEARASDYATLNNDEAFRRFVEAVEGALKSEHGLFQAHNKQAVARSGIKEH
;
A
#
# COMPACT_ATOMS: atom_id res chain seq x y z
N MET A 1 -56.90 16.24 20.89
CA MET A 1 -56.42 15.44 19.74
C MET A 1 -55.25 16.21 19.14
N SER A 2 -54.04 15.94 19.61
CA SER A 2 -52.82 16.58 19.16
C SER A 2 -52.12 15.66 18.18
N SER A 3 -52.09 16.03 16.94
CA SER A 3 -51.38 15.32 15.86
C SER A 3 -49.89 15.60 15.98
N GLU A 4 -49.16 14.58 16.33
CA GLU A 4 -47.72 14.49 16.30
C GLU A 4 -47.25 14.51 14.83
N PRO A 5 -46.33 15.37 14.43
CA PRO A 5 -45.79 15.32 13.06
C PRO A 5 -44.88 14.12 12.96
N ALA A 6 -45.23 13.18 12.08
CA ALA A 6 -44.41 12.06 11.67
C ALA A 6 -43.06 12.57 11.16
N GLY A 7 -42.02 12.33 11.94
CA GLY A 7 -40.63 12.59 11.55
C GLY A 7 -40.29 11.76 10.32
N THR A 8 -40.02 12.41 9.22
CA THR A 8 -39.44 11.82 8.01
C THR A 8 -38.17 11.07 8.41
N PRO A 9 -38.00 9.81 8.07
CA PRO A 9 -36.74 9.12 8.33
C PRO A 9 -35.64 9.77 7.50
N ASP A 10 -34.69 10.38 8.21
CA ASP A 10 -33.45 10.91 7.65
C ASP A 10 -32.69 9.79 6.94
N SER A 11 -32.90 9.68 5.62
CA SER A 11 -32.42 8.59 4.77
C SER A 11 -31.00 8.84 4.25
N GLY A 12 -30.30 9.86 4.77
CA GLY A 12 -28.92 10.17 4.41
C GLY A 12 -27.93 9.22 5.12
N PRO A 13 -26.78 8.93 4.49
CA PRO A 13 -25.71 8.19 5.15
C PRO A 13 -25.22 9.03 6.34
N ARG A 14 -25.46 8.54 7.55
CA ARG A 14 -25.03 9.22 8.78
C ARG A 14 -23.51 9.33 8.78
N PRO A 15 -22.92 10.53 9.02
CA PRO A 15 -21.47 10.74 9.02
C PRO A 15 -20.71 9.70 9.88
N ASP A 16 -21.23 9.41 11.06
CA ASP A 16 -20.64 8.46 11.99
C ASP A 16 -20.53 7.03 11.39
N ARG A 17 -21.54 6.60 10.65
CA ARG A 17 -21.54 5.27 10.03
C ARG A 17 -20.55 5.15 8.89
N TYR A 18 -20.36 6.22 8.12
CA TYR A 18 -19.37 6.24 7.05
C TYR A 18 -17.95 6.28 7.61
N LEU A 19 -17.69 7.14 8.59
CA LEU A 19 -16.36 7.29 9.21
C LEU A 19 -15.92 6.04 9.97
N THR A 20 -16.83 5.39 10.71
CA THR A 20 -16.51 4.17 11.48
C THR A 20 -16.50 2.89 10.65
N GLY A 21 -17.22 2.85 9.52
CA GLY A 21 -17.27 1.72 8.60
C GLY A 21 -16.31 1.88 7.43
N ARG A 22 -16.84 2.28 6.29
CA ARG A 22 -16.12 2.29 5.00
C ARG A 22 -14.79 3.06 5.01
N PHE A 23 -14.78 4.28 5.56
CA PHE A 23 -13.55 5.08 5.62
C PHE A 23 -12.48 4.39 6.46
N ARG A 24 -12.85 3.90 7.65
CA ARG A 24 -11.92 3.19 8.55
C ARG A 24 -11.37 1.90 7.91
N GLU A 25 -12.20 1.12 7.22
CA GLU A 25 -11.77 -0.09 6.51
C GLU A 25 -10.73 0.24 5.43
N GLN A 26 -10.94 1.29 4.64
CA GLN A 26 -9.98 1.73 3.63
C GLN A 26 -8.67 2.21 4.26
N LEU A 27 -8.74 3.01 5.32
CA LEU A 27 -7.56 3.49 6.03
C LEU A 27 -6.72 2.32 6.60
N ILE A 28 -7.37 1.34 7.23
CA ILE A 28 -6.71 0.12 7.73
C ILE A 28 -6.09 -0.69 6.59
N TYR A 29 -6.78 -0.82 5.47
CA TYR A 29 -6.29 -1.52 4.30
C TYR A 29 -4.99 -0.89 3.77
N PHE A 30 -4.96 0.43 3.52
CA PHE A 30 -3.77 1.12 3.02
C PHE A 30 -2.63 1.08 4.03
N ARG A 31 -2.90 1.27 5.32
CA ARG A 31 -1.92 1.16 6.39
C ARG A 31 -1.31 -0.24 6.49
N SER A 32 -2.13 -1.28 6.43
CA SER A 32 -1.67 -2.68 6.47
C SER A 32 -0.81 -3.03 5.26
N LYS A 33 -1.24 -2.63 4.05
CA LYS A 33 -0.48 -2.86 2.81
C LYS A 33 0.84 -2.10 2.80
N GLY A 34 0.86 -0.85 3.26
CA GLY A 34 2.08 -0.05 3.40
C GLY A 34 3.07 -0.68 4.38
N ASN A 35 2.63 -1.11 5.56
CA ASN A 35 3.49 -1.74 6.56
C ASN A 35 4.05 -3.10 6.09
N SER A 36 3.24 -3.92 5.44
CA SER A 36 3.65 -5.21 4.89
C SER A 36 4.73 -5.05 3.82
N ALA A 37 4.56 -4.10 2.90
CA ALA A 37 5.54 -3.82 1.84
C ALA A 37 6.89 -3.35 2.42
N LYS A 38 6.87 -2.49 3.46
CA LYS A 38 8.08 -2.04 4.16
C LYS A 38 8.81 -3.20 4.84
N SER A 39 8.10 -4.03 5.58
CA SER A 39 8.69 -5.17 6.30
C SER A 39 9.35 -6.16 5.31
N TRP A 40 8.68 -6.50 4.23
CA TRP A 40 9.21 -7.40 3.19
C TRP A 40 10.48 -6.86 2.53
N HIS A 41 10.47 -5.56 2.15
CA HIS A 41 11.65 -4.91 1.59
C HIS A 41 12.85 -4.95 2.55
N GLN A 42 12.62 -4.64 3.82
CA GLN A 42 13.66 -4.62 4.83
C GLN A 42 14.23 -6.02 5.11
N SER A 43 13.37 -7.03 5.24
CA SER A 43 13.78 -8.42 5.45
C SER A 43 14.59 -8.97 4.29
N THR A 44 14.18 -8.69 3.04
CA THR A 44 14.91 -9.13 1.84
C THR A 44 16.29 -8.48 1.75
N GLN A 45 16.42 -7.23 2.15
CA GLN A 45 17.69 -6.52 2.16
C GLN A 45 18.64 -7.08 3.22
N ILE A 46 18.15 -7.33 4.42
CA ILE A 46 18.93 -7.94 5.51
C ILE A 46 19.38 -9.36 5.10
N ALA A 47 18.49 -10.16 4.52
CA ALA A 47 18.82 -11.50 4.03
C ALA A 47 19.92 -11.47 2.96
N LEU A 48 19.84 -10.54 2.01
CA LEU A 48 20.87 -10.39 0.96
C LEU A 48 22.24 -10.03 1.57
N ILE A 49 22.27 -9.08 2.51
CA ILE A 49 23.50 -8.69 3.21
C ILE A 49 24.07 -9.88 3.99
N ALA A 50 23.24 -10.64 4.71
CA ALA A 50 23.68 -11.81 5.46
C ALA A 50 24.27 -12.89 4.55
N ILE A 51 23.63 -13.19 3.43
CA ILE A 51 24.10 -14.18 2.44
C ILE A 51 25.43 -13.73 1.85
N THR A 52 25.56 -12.47 1.43
CA THR A 52 26.81 -11.96 0.83
C THR A 52 27.95 -11.88 1.85
N ALA A 53 27.67 -11.56 3.11
CA ALA A 53 28.65 -11.55 4.17
C ALA A 53 29.11 -12.97 4.58
N ALA A 54 28.27 -13.99 4.39
CA ALA A 54 28.61 -15.37 4.69
C ALA A 54 29.65 -15.94 3.71
N VAL A 55 29.71 -15.47 2.47
CA VAL A 55 30.64 -15.97 1.45
C VAL A 55 32.11 -15.87 1.90
N PRO A 56 32.67 -14.74 2.33
CA PRO A 56 34.04 -14.65 2.78
C PRO A 56 34.30 -15.47 4.07
N VAL A 57 33.29 -15.61 4.93
CA VAL A 57 33.44 -16.40 6.17
C VAL A 57 33.68 -17.89 5.85
N THR A 58 33.00 -18.43 4.83
CA THR A 58 33.20 -19.81 4.44
C THR A 58 34.65 -20.11 3.97
N GLN A 59 35.36 -19.08 3.48
CA GLN A 59 36.75 -19.23 3.00
C GLN A 59 37.79 -19.41 4.12
N VAL A 60 37.42 -18.98 5.35
CA VAL A 60 38.32 -19.04 6.52
C VAL A 60 38.19 -20.37 7.28
N ILE A 61 37.08 -21.09 7.09
CA ILE A 61 36.80 -22.34 7.78
C ILE A 61 37.52 -23.48 7.05
N PRO A 62 38.33 -24.33 7.74
CA PRO A 62 39.01 -25.47 7.13
C PRO A 62 38.02 -26.58 6.82
N LEU A 63 37.31 -26.48 5.70
CA LEU A 63 36.38 -27.48 5.18
C LEU A 63 36.98 -28.21 3.97
N ASP A 64 36.40 -29.37 3.65
CA ASP A 64 36.72 -30.06 2.42
C ASP A 64 36.53 -29.14 1.20
N PRO A 65 37.49 -29.11 0.23
CA PRO A 65 37.42 -28.21 -0.93
C PRO A 65 36.14 -28.36 -1.77
N LEU A 66 35.55 -29.56 -1.82
CA LEU A 66 34.30 -29.80 -2.53
C LEU A 66 33.11 -29.14 -1.80
N VAL A 67 33.05 -29.32 -0.48
CA VAL A 67 32.02 -28.72 0.37
C VAL A 67 32.09 -27.19 0.29
N LEU A 68 33.31 -26.63 0.32
CA LEU A 68 33.54 -25.20 0.20
C LEU A 68 33.01 -24.62 -1.13
N ARG A 69 33.30 -25.30 -2.24
CA ARG A 69 32.81 -24.90 -3.58
C ARG A 69 31.30 -24.98 -3.69
N LEU A 70 30.68 -26.04 -3.18
CA LEU A 70 29.23 -26.21 -3.22
C LEU A 70 28.50 -25.18 -2.36
N THR A 71 29.01 -24.88 -1.17
CA THR A 71 28.41 -23.86 -0.28
C THR A 71 28.54 -22.47 -0.88
N ALA A 72 29.68 -22.11 -1.43
CA ALA A 72 29.86 -20.81 -2.10
C ALA A 72 28.95 -20.68 -3.33
N ALA A 73 28.81 -21.73 -4.14
CA ALA A 73 27.92 -21.75 -5.29
C ALA A 73 26.44 -21.60 -4.88
N ALA A 74 26.03 -22.32 -3.83
CA ALA A 74 24.65 -22.22 -3.31
C ALA A 74 24.33 -20.84 -2.76
N LEU A 75 25.23 -20.23 -2.00
CA LEU A 75 25.08 -18.86 -1.49
C LEU A 75 25.03 -17.84 -2.62
N GLY A 76 25.88 -17.98 -3.64
CA GLY A 76 25.88 -17.12 -4.82
C GLY A 76 24.57 -17.23 -5.61
N ALA A 77 24.09 -18.46 -5.85
CA ALA A 77 22.82 -18.68 -6.52
C ALA A 77 21.64 -18.09 -5.72
N ALA A 78 21.60 -18.27 -4.40
CA ALA A 78 20.58 -17.69 -3.54
C ALA A 78 20.60 -16.14 -3.59
N ALA A 79 21.77 -15.52 -3.60
CA ALA A 79 21.92 -14.07 -3.72
C ALA A 79 21.36 -13.55 -5.06
N VAL A 80 21.65 -14.24 -6.17
CA VAL A 80 21.14 -13.88 -7.52
C VAL A 80 19.62 -14.01 -7.58
N VAL A 81 19.05 -15.08 -7.04
CA VAL A 81 17.58 -15.26 -6.99
C VAL A 81 16.92 -14.17 -6.16
N LEU A 82 17.44 -13.86 -4.96
CA LEU A 82 16.90 -12.78 -4.14
C LEU A 82 16.98 -11.43 -4.83
N GLN A 83 18.09 -11.14 -5.51
CA GLN A 83 18.25 -9.91 -6.28
C GLN A 83 17.28 -9.84 -7.47
N GLY A 84 17.05 -10.95 -8.15
CA GLY A 84 16.08 -11.07 -9.23
C GLY A 84 14.64 -10.80 -8.74
N ILE A 85 14.24 -11.42 -7.65
CA ILE A 85 12.94 -11.18 -7.01
C ILE A 85 12.78 -9.69 -6.65
N ARG A 86 13.80 -9.09 -6.05
CA ARG A 86 13.79 -7.68 -5.65
C ARG A 86 13.66 -6.74 -6.84
N SER A 87 14.34 -7.00 -7.96
CA SER A 87 14.29 -6.17 -9.15
C SER A 87 12.95 -6.28 -9.90
N THR A 88 12.33 -7.46 -9.87
CA THR A 88 11.07 -7.74 -10.56
C THR A 88 9.87 -7.18 -9.78
N LEU A 89 9.91 -7.28 -8.47
CA LEU A 89 8.84 -6.80 -7.60
C LEU A 89 9.11 -5.32 -7.25
N ARG A 90 8.43 -4.40 -7.91
CA ARG A 90 8.51 -2.94 -7.69
C ARG A 90 7.91 -2.52 -6.34
N PHE A 91 8.33 -3.16 -5.25
CA PHE A 91 7.81 -2.91 -3.90
C PHE A 91 7.94 -1.45 -3.46
N HIS A 92 8.98 -0.75 -3.91
CA HIS A 92 9.22 0.63 -3.53
C HIS A 92 8.18 1.59 -4.11
N GLU A 93 7.80 1.42 -5.38
CA GLU A 93 6.80 2.26 -6.04
C GLU A 93 5.40 2.03 -5.43
N ASN A 94 5.06 0.77 -5.20
CA ASN A 94 3.78 0.42 -4.58
C ASN A 94 3.67 0.92 -3.13
N TRP A 95 4.75 0.84 -2.35
CA TRP A 95 4.77 1.35 -0.98
C TRP A 95 4.53 2.86 -0.93
N LEU A 96 5.17 3.63 -1.82
CA LEU A 96 4.97 5.09 -1.91
C LEU A 96 3.52 5.45 -2.23
N ALA A 97 2.89 4.71 -3.15
CA ALA A 97 1.49 4.92 -3.51
C ALA A 97 0.55 4.66 -2.32
N TYR A 98 0.72 3.52 -1.63
CA TYR A 98 -0.09 3.20 -0.44
C TYR A 98 0.11 4.20 0.70
N ARG A 99 1.35 4.63 0.93
CA ARG A 99 1.66 5.63 1.95
C ARG A 99 1.09 7.01 1.61
N GLY A 100 1.16 7.40 0.34
CA GLY A 100 0.55 8.64 -0.14
C GLY A 100 -0.95 8.66 0.05
N MET A 101 -1.64 7.55 -0.27
CA MET A 101 -3.08 7.43 -0.06
C MET A 101 -3.45 7.45 1.44
N GLU A 102 -2.70 6.74 2.30
CA GLU A 102 -2.91 6.79 3.75
C GLU A 102 -2.83 8.23 4.28
N GLN A 103 -1.76 8.96 3.90
CA GLN A 103 -1.56 10.35 4.32
C GLN A 103 -2.67 11.28 3.79
N PHE A 104 -3.07 11.09 2.54
CA PHE A 104 -4.18 11.86 1.97
C PHE A 104 -5.48 11.65 2.76
N LEU A 105 -5.84 10.39 3.06
CA LEU A 105 -7.05 10.08 3.82
C LEU A 105 -7.01 10.66 5.24
N GLU A 106 -5.86 10.58 5.93
CA GLU A 106 -5.68 11.16 7.26
C GLU A 106 -5.76 12.69 7.23
N GLN A 107 -5.14 13.33 6.24
CA GLN A 107 -5.19 14.77 6.05
C GLN A 107 -6.62 15.25 5.76
N GLU A 108 -7.32 14.61 4.83
CA GLU A 108 -8.67 14.98 4.45
C GLU A 108 -9.64 14.84 5.63
N LYS A 109 -9.49 13.76 6.41
CA LYS A 109 -10.24 13.59 7.66
C LYS A 109 -9.96 14.71 8.66
N SER A 110 -8.71 15.09 8.85
CA SER A 110 -8.32 16.16 9.78
C SER A 110 -8.89 17.52 9.34
N LEU A 111 -8.87 17.84 8.05
CA LEU A 111 -9.46 19.05 7.50
C LEU A 111 -10.98 19.09 7.68
N TYR A 112 -11.66 17.97 7.45
CA TYR A 112 -13.11 17.85 7.69
C TYR A 112 -13.47 18.02 9.17
N GLU A 113 -12.75 17.35 10.09
CA GLU A 113 -13.00 17.46 11.55
C GLU A 113 -12.68 18.85 12.10
N ALA A 114 -11.60 19.49 11.62
CA ALA A 114 -11.20 20.83 12.01
C ALA A 114 -12.03 21.95 11.35
N ARG A 115 -12.92 21.61 10.41
CA ARG A 115 -13.65 22.62 9.61
C ARG A 115 -12.71 23.63 8.94
N ALA A 116 -11.60 23.14 8.38
CA ALA A 116 -10.58 23.97 7.75
C ALA A 116 -10.63 23.85 6.22
N SER A 117 -9.94 24.75 5.52
CA SER A 117 -9.84 24.74 4.06
C SER A 117 -11.24 24.78 3.39
N ASP A 118 -11.51 23.87 2.47
CA ASP A 118 -12.76 23.79 1.71
C ASP A 118 -14.01 23.56 2.59
N TYR A 119 -13.81 23.14 3.84
CA TYR A 119 -14.89 22.83 4.79
C TYR A 119 -15.29 24.02 5.69
N ALA A 120 -14.52 25.12 5.66
CA ALA A 120 -14.69 26.24 6.60
C ALA A 120 -16.04 26.98 6.43
N THR A 121 -16.53 27.07 5.20
CA THR A 121 -17.76 27.84 4.86
C THR A 121 -18.98 26.96 4.61
N LEU A 122 -18.82 25.63 4.59
CA LEU A 122 -19.87 24.69 4.28
C LEU A 122 -20.71 24.34 5.53
N ASN A 123 -22.01 24.10 5.34
CA ASN A 123 -22.85 23.52 6.38
C ASN A 123 -22.47 22.02 6.61
N ASN A 124 -23.06 21.40 7.64
CA ASN A 124 -22.70 20.03 8.03
C ASN A 124 -22.90 18.99 6.90
N ASP A 125 -24.02 19.10 6.18
CA ASP A 125 -24.36 18.14 5.13
C ASP A 125 -23.53 18.35 3.87
N GLU A 126 -23.25 19.59 3.51
CA GLU A 126 -22.39 19.95 2.39
C GLU A 126 -20.95 19.54 2.65
N ALA A 127 -20.44 19.81 3.85
CA ALA A 127 -19.10 19.40 4.24
C ALA A 127 -18.94 17.87 4.24
N PHE A 128 -19.94 17.14 4.71
CA PHE A 128 -19.91 15.68 4.67
C PHE A 128 -19.94 15.15 3.22
N ARG A 129 -20.80 15.69 2.36
CA ARG A 129 -20.82 15.33 0.93
C ARG A 129 -19.48 15.60 0.28
N ARG A 130 -18.90 16.78 0.50
CA ARG A 130 -17.58 17.15 -0.02
C ARG A 130 -16.49 16.19 0.44
N PHE A 131 -16.49 15.81 1.71
CA PHE A 131 -15.55 14.83 2.27
C PHE A 131 -15.68 13.45 1.58
N VAL A 132 -16.91 12.96 1.44
CA VAL A 132 -17.15 11.67 0.75
C VAL A 132 -16.70 11.74 -0.71
N GLU A 133 -17.00 12.82 -1.43
CA GLU A 133 -16.56 13.01 -2.82
C GLU A 133 -15.03 13.02 -2.96
N ALA A 134 -14.32 13.72 -2.07
CA ALA A 134 -12.87 13.77 -2.07
C ALA A 134 -12.25 12.38 -1.82
N VAL A 135 -12.73 11.66 -0.81
CA VAL A 135 -12.27 10.30 -0.47
C VAL A 135 -12.55 9.31 -1.60
N GLU A 136 -13.78 9.25 -2.09
CA GLU A 136 -14.17 8.30 -3.14
C GLU A 136 -13.52 8.65 -4.49
N GLY A 137 -13.30 9.94 -4.77
CA GLY A 137 -12.56 10.40 -5.94
C GLY A 137 -11.11 9.94 -5.93
N ALA A 138 -10.42 10.06 -4.80
CA ALA A 138 -9.06 9.58 -4.61
C ALA A 138 -8.96 8.06 -4.75
N LEU A 139 -9.89 7.32 -4.14
CA LEU A 139 -9.94 5.85 -4.25
C LEU A 139 -10.16 5.39 -5.70
N LYS A 140 -11.01 6.06 -6.45
CA LYS A 140 -11.22 5.75 -7.88
C LYS A 140 -9.99 6.02 -8.72
N SER A 141 -9.28 7.12 -8.47
CA SER A 141 -8.07 7.47 -9.23
C SER A 141 -6.95 6.46 -8.99
N GLU A 142 -6.79 5.97 -7.78
CA GLU A 142 -5.81 4.94 -7.45
C GLU A 142 -6.13 3.61 -8.14
N HIS A 143 -7.38 3.16 -8.11
CA HIS A 143 -7.82 1.97 -8.85
C HIS A 143 -7.60 2.09 -10.36
N GLY A 144 -7.84 3.26 -10.93
CA GLY A 144 -7.60 3.55 -12.36
C GLY A 144 -6.13 3.44 -12.74
N LEU A 145 -5.24 4.01 -11.94
CA LEU A 145 -3.79 3.93 -12.13
C LEU A 145 -3.29 2.49 -12.02
N PHE A 146 -3.77 1.73 -11.04
CA PHE A 146 -3.40 0.32 -10.86
C PHE A 146 -3.83 -0.54 -12.06
N GLN A 147 -5.04 -0.33 -12.59
CA GLN A 147 -5.50 -1.04 -13.79
C GLN A 147 -4.71 -0.66 -15.04
N ALA A 148 -4.35 0.61 -15.21
CA ALA A 148 -3.53 1.07 -16.33
C ALA A 148 -2.14 0.45 -16.30
N HIS A 149 -1.49 0.37 -15.13
CA HIS A 149 -0.20 -0.27 -14.96
C HIS A 149 -0.24 -1.78 -15.25
N ASN A 150 -1.28 -2.48 -14.78
CA ASN A 150 -1.47 -3.91 -15.08
C ASN A 150 -1.66 -4.17 -16.58
N LYS A 151 -2.44 -3.37 -17.28
CA LYS A 151 -2.61 -3.47 -18.72
C LYS A 151 -1.30 -3.26 -19.49
N GLN A 152 -0.49 -2.30 -19.07
CA GLN A 152 0.83 -2.06 -19.68
C GLN A 152 1.82 -3.19 -19.40
N ALA A 153 1.79 -3.79 -18.20
CA ALA A 153 2.64 -4.92 -17.86
C ALA A 153 2.30 -6.16 -18.70
N VAL A 154 1.01 -6.46 -18.89
CA VAL A 154 0.53 -7.56 -19.73
C VAL A 154 0.87 -7.32 -21.20
N ALA A 155 0.71 -6.09 -21.70
CA ALA A 155 1.06 -5.75 -23.09
C ALA A 155 2.57 -5.90 -23.38
N ARG A 156 3.43 -5.59 -22.39
CA ARG A 156 4.89 -5.78 -22.52
C ARG A 156 5.32 -7.24 -22.44
N SER A 157 4.62 -8.08 -21.68
CA SER A 157 4.91 -9.52 -21.62
C SER A 157 4.47 -10.26 -22.89
N GLY A 158 3.37 -9.84 -23.53
CA GLY A 158 2.88 -10.41 -24.78
C GLY A 158 3.72 -10.09 -26.02
N ILE A 159 4.63 -9.13 -25.98
CA ILE A 159 5.52 -8.77 -27.10
C ILE A 159 6.79 -9.65 -27.16
N LYS A 160 7.05 -10.47 -26.14
CA LYS A 160 8.26 -11.32 -26.07
C LYS A 160 8.12 -12.72 -26.68
N GLU A 161 6.98 -13.05 -27.28
CA GLU A 161 6.73 -14.35 -27.90
C GLU A 161 6.67 -14.33 -29.45
N HIS A 162 7.44 -13.43 -30.07
CA HIS A 162 7.68 -13.48 -31.53
C HIS A 162 9.15 -13.32 -31.87
#